data_e0c80a0f5df07be8e53d85cbf9d0e192
#
_entry.id   e0c80a0f5df07be8e53d85cbf9d0e192
#
_cell.length_a   1.000
_cell.length_b   1.000
_cell.length_c   1.000
_cell.angle_alpha   90.00
_cell.angle_beta   90.00
_cell.angle_gamma   90.00
#
_symmetry.space_group_name_H-M   'P 1'
#
loop_
_entity.id
_entity.type
_entity.pdbx_description
1 polymer ?
#
loop_
_entity_poly.entity_id
_entity_poly.type
_entity_poly.pdbx_seq_one_letter_code
_entity_poly.pdbx_strand_id
1 'polypeptide(L)'
;MWEHLKSEQKEKYKTLITNFASLSQAFSQKAESEDEEQTEHSVAPIVNSKFQETVFQKAFNAVGEDIANTSYDASVVVDENHKYLVGIKSFGINSGDQKIAQFKKDSQSWTDLLGDIKFHAEISADKEAADKENYQRYEELARKIATLRNQRIESSKAQIKGFSSDSVNVEAVYHVLMPTPKGENPKIFVGETSYLPVDIDNLVIEG
;
A
#
# COMPACT_ATOMS: atom_id res chain seq x y z
N MET A 1 7.72 5.16 12.00
CA MET A 1 8.24 3.82 12.39
C MET A 1 9.74 3.68 12.14
N TRP A 2 10.22 3.92 10.93
CA TRP A 2 11.62 3.65 10.54
C TRP A 2 12.65 4.29 11.48
N GLU A 3 12.45 5.52 11.89
CA GLU A 3 13.38 6.23 12.79
C GLU A 3 13.57 5.53 14.14
N HIS A 4 12.52 4.88 14.64
CA HIS A 4 12.54 4.17 15.93
C HIS A 4 13.17 2.78 15.88
N LEU A 5 13.41 2.22 14.68
CA LEU A 5 14.03 0.92 14.51
C LEU A 5 15.54 0.98 14.76
N LYS A 6 16.10 -0.07 15.38
CA LYS A 6 17.52 -0.16 15.71
C LYS A 6 18.39 -0.23 14.46
N SER A 7 19.54 0.41 14.49
CA SER A 7 20.49 0.41 13.36
C SER A 7 20.93 -1.00 12.93
N GLU A 8 21.12 -1.90 13.89
CA GLU A 8 21.45 -3.31 13.62
C GLU A 8 20.35 -4.02 12.82
N GLN A 9 19.09 -3.76 13.15
CA GLN A 9 17.93 -4.31 12.42
C GLN A 9 17.88 -3.77 10.99
N LYS A 10 18.13 -2.49 10.81
CA LYS A 10 18.19 -1.85 9.48
C LYS A 10 19.31 -2.43 8.61
N GLU A 11 20.50 -2.65 9.16
CA GLU A 11 21.60 -3.30 8.43
C GLU A 11 21.31 -4.76 8.10
N LYS A 12 20.68 -5.50 9.02
CA LYS A 12 20.19 -6.87 8.74
C LYS A 12 19.19 -6.87 7.61
N TYR A 13 18.22 -5.94 7.63
CA TYR A 13 17.22 -5.78 6.57
C TYR A 13 17.85 -5.52 5.22
N LYS A 14 18.76 -4.54 5.14
CA LYS A 14 19.53 -4.21 3.94
C LYS A 14 20.28 -5.43 3.38
N THR A 15 20.99 -6.16 4.24
CA THR A 15 21.72 -7.37 3.83
C THR A 15 20.79 -8.43 3.25
N LEU A 16 19.67 -8.70 3.91
CA LEU A 16 18.72 -9.71 3.46
C LEU A 16 18.07 -9.31 2.13
N ILE A 17 17.62 -8.07 1.97
CA ILE A 17 17.02 -7.59 0.70
C ILE A 17 18.04 -7.67 -0.43
N THR A 18 19.28 -7.26 -0.21
CA THR A 18 20.33 -7.32 -1.22
C THR A 18 20.62 -8.75 -1.65
N ASN A 19 20.69 -9.69 -0.70
CA ASN A 19 20.91 -11.10 -1.00
C ASN A 19 19.76 -11.70 -1.81
N PHE A 20 18.51 -11.42 -1.46
CA PHE A 20 17.36 -11.91 -2.21
C PHE A 20 17.26 -11.28 -3.61
N ALA A 21 17.53 -9.99 -3.75
CA ALA A 21 17.57 -9.34 -5.06
C ALA A 21 18.63 -9.94 -5.97
N SER A 22 19.81 -10.23 -5.43
CA SER A 22 20.90 -10.89 -6.18
C SER A 22 20.55 -12.30 -6.61
N LEU A 23 19.92 -13.09 -5.74
CA LEU A 23 19.43 -14.43 -6.08
C LEU A 23 18.34 -14.38 -7.15
N SER A 24 17.37 -13.50 -7.02
CA SER A 24 16.30 -13.34 -8.01
C SER A 24 16.86 -12.99 -9.39
N GLN A 25 17.86 -12.13 -9.45
CA GLN A 25 18.54 -11.78 -10.69
C GLN A 25 19.32 -12.97 -11.26
N ALA A 26 20.04 -13.72 -10.42
CA ALA A 26 20.81 -14.89 -10.84
C ALA A 26 19.93 -16.01 -11.44
N PHE A 27 18.71 -16.17 -10.90
CA PHE A 27 17.75 -17.16 -11.40
C PHE A 27 16.81 -16.61 -12.47
N SER A 28 17.03 -15.40 -12.99
CA SER A 28 16.21 -14.75 -14.02
C SER A 28 14.71 -14.76 -13.69
N GLN A 29 14.38 -14.58 -12.41
CA GLN A 29 12.99 -14.54 -11.97
C GLN A 29 12.28 -13.32 -12.59
N LYS A 30 11.08 -13.55 -13.10
CA LYS A 30 10.20 -12.47 -13.58
C LYS A 30 9.47 -11.81 -12.42
N ALA A 31 9.14 -10.53 -12.56
CA ALA A 31 8.24 -9.86 -11.63
C ALA A 31 6.82 -10.47 -11.74
N GLU A 32 6.10 -10.55 -10.61
CA GLU A 32 4.74 -11.13 -10.56
C GLU A 32 3.71 -10.37 -11.41
N SER A 33 4.04 -9.14 -11.84
CA SER A 33 3.19 -8.24 -12.63
C SER A 33 3.64 -8.06 -14.08
N GLU A 34 4.59 -8.85 -14.57
CA GLU A 34 4.96 -8.80 -15.99
C GLU A 34 3.88 -9.50 -16.84
N ASP A 35 2.81 -8.75 -17.16
CA ASP A 35 2.03 -9.03 -18.35
C ASP A 35 2.95 -8.79 -19.56
N GLU A 36 2.94 -9.69 -20.54
CA GLU A 36 3.89 -9.71 -21.67
C GLU A 36 3.87 -8.43 -22.55
N GLU A 37 2.89 -7.54 -22.34
CA GLU A 37 2.72 -6.28 -23.07
C GLU A 37 3.38 -5.04 -22.42
N GLN A 38 3.93 -5.12 -21.20
CA GLN A 38 4.50 -3.96 -20.50
C GLN A 38 6.02 -4.04 -20.31
N THR A 39 6.77 -4.20 -21.40
CA THR A 39 8.25 -4.24 -21.33
C THR A 39 8.90 -2.93 -20.91
N GLU A 40 8.21 -1.78 -21.01
CA GLU A 40 8.78 -0.47 -20.70
C GLU A 40 8.87 -0.15 -19.19
N HIS A 41 8.15 -0.88 -18.33
CA HIS A 41 8.14 -0.64 -16.89
C HIS A 41 8.79 -1.76 -16.06
N SER A 42 9.54 -2.65 -16.68
CA SER A 42 10.22 -3.69 -15.92
C SER A 42 11.29 -3.09 -15.00
N VAL A 43 11.34 -3.55 -13.77
CA VAL A 43 12.23 -3.06 -12.73
C VAL A 43 13.31 -4.07 -12.39
N ALA A 44 14.45 -3.62 -11.93
CA ALA A 44 15.53 -4.44 -11.39
C ALA A 44 16.25 -3.68 -10.26
N PRO A 45 16.60 -4.34 -9.16
CA PRO A 45 16.45 -5.76 -8.89
C PRO A 45 15.02 -6.17 -8.53
N ILE A 46 14.64 -7.40 -8.87
CA ILE A 46 13.32 -7.95 -8.54
C ILE A 46 13.40 -8.59 -7.15
N VAL A 47 12.48 -8.23 -6.27
CA VAL A 47 12.27 -8.91 -4.99
C VAL A 47 10.80 -9.28 -4.89
N ASN A 48 10.51 -10.57 -4.93
CA ASN A 48 9.16 -11.10 -4.83
C ASN A 48 8.48 -10.65 -3.52
N SER A 49 7.17 -10.35 -3.56
CA SER A 49 6.39 -9.84 -2.43
C SER A 49 6.54 -10.69 -1.17
N LYS A 50 6.45 -12.00 -1.31
CA LYS A 50 6.60 -12.94 -0.18
C LYS A 50 7.99 -12.88 0.48
N PHE A 51 9.03 -12.65 -0.30
CA PHE A 51 10.37 -12.45 0.26
C PHE A 51 10.49 -11.11 0.98
N GLN A 52 9.88 -10.04 0.45
CA GLN A 52 9.86 -8.74 1.11
C GLN A 52 9.23 -8.83 2.51
N GLU A 53 8.06 -9.45 2.62
CA GLU A 53 7.37 -9.70 3.89
C GLU A 53 8.22 -10.53 4.84
N THR A 54 8.78 -11.65 4.35
CA THR A 54 9.62 -12.55 5.16
C THR A 54 10.89 -11.86 5.67
N VAL A 55 11.55 -11.09 4.81
CA VAL A 55 12.75 -10.32 5.17
C VAL A 55 12.43 -9.26 6.21
N PHE A 56 11.33 -8.54 6.02
CA PHE A 56 10.85 -7.54 6.96
C PHE A 56 10.61 -8.16 8.35
N GLN A 57 9.85 -9.24 8.39
CA GLN A 57 9.56 -9.96 9.64
C GLN A 57 10.84 -10.42 10.34
N LYS A 58 11.77 -11.03 9.62
CA LYS A 58 13.04 -11.52 10.18
C LYS A 58 13.99 -10.43 10.63
N ALA A 59 14.02 -9.31 9.94
CA ALA A 59 14.93 -8.20 10.27
C ALA A 59 14.44 -7.45 11.51
N PHE A 60 13.15 -7.18 11.60
CA PHE A 60 12.56 -6.32 12.63
C PHE A 60 11.86 -7.09 13.76
N ASN A 61 11.93 -8.43 13.76
CA ASN A 61 11.18 -9.29 14.65
C ASN A 61 9.67 -9.00 14.61
N ALA A 62 9.19 -8.68 13.40
CA ALA A 62 7.80 -8.35 13.17
C ALA A 62 6.93 -9.62 13.13
N VAL A 63 5.68 -9.48 13.55
CA VAL A 63 4.67 -10.55 13.45
C VAL A 63 3.97 -10.41 12.10
N GLY A 64 3.84 -11.53 11.37
CA GLY A 64 3.05 -11.56 10.14
C GLY A 64 1.55 -11.50 10.45
N GLU A 65 0.87 -10.50 9.91
CA GLU A 65 -0.54 -10.24 10.18
C GLU A 65 -1.49 -10.79 9.09
N ASP A 66 -0.94 -11.37 8.04
CA ASP A 66 -1.68 -11.96 6.93
C ASP A 66 -2.69 -13.04 7.39
N ILE A 67 -2.40 -13.68 8.53
CA ILE A 67 -3.23 -14.74 9.11
C ILE A 67 -4.47 -14.20 9.86
N ALA A 68 -4.44 -12.94 10.29
CA ALA A 68 -5.47 -12.33 11.13
C ALA A 68 -6.55 -11.56 10.35
N ASN A 69 -6.63 -11.69 9.02
CA ASN A 69 -7.51 -10.89 8.16
C ASN A 69 -7.32 -9.37 8.31
N THR A 70 -6.14 -8.92 8.71
CA THR A 70 -5.80 -7.50 8.68
C THR A 70 -5.54 -7.04 7.26
N SER A 71 -5.53 -5.73 7.04
CA SER A 71 -5.18 -5.14 5.75
C SER A 71 -3.68 -4.84 5.62
N TYR A 72 -2.89 -5.39 6.53
CA TYR A 72 -1.46 -5.13 6.66
C TYR A 72 -0.69 -6.45 6.67
N ASP A 73 0.55 -6.37 6.22
CA ASP A 73 1.41 -7.53 5.99
C ASP A 73 2.18 -7.93 7.25
N ALA A 74 2.40 -6.96 8.17
CA ALA A 74 3.13 -7.20 9.42
C ALA A 74 2.74 -6.21 10.52
N SER A 75 3.06 -6.57 11.77
CA SER A 75 3.08 -5.63 12.90
C SER A 75 4.45 -5.60 13.57
N VAL A 76 4.86 -4.42 14.02
CA VAL A 76 6.12 -4.18 14.72
C VAL A 76 5.84 -3.55 16.07
N VAL A 77 6.37 -4.16 17.14
CA VAL A 77 6.41 -3.55 18.47
C VAL A 77 7.77 -2.88 18.63
N VAL A 78 7.77 -1.56 18.76
CA VAL A 78 9.00 -0.80 18.96
C VAL A 78 9.32 -0.69 20.45
N ASP A 79 8.32 -0.40 21.25
CA ASP A 79 8.39 -0.33 22.71
C ASP A 79 7.03 -0.66 23.35
N GLU A 80 6.89 -0.47 24.66
CA GLU A 80 5.68 -0.78 25.41
C GLU A 80 4.47 0.05 24.99
N ASN A 81 4.71 1.23 24.41
CA ASN A 81 3.66 2.21 24.07
C ASN A 81 3.42 2.34 22.55
N HIS A 82 4.35 1.85 21.71
CA HIS A 82 4.30 2.06 20.27
C HIS A 82 4.28 0.74 19.49
N LYS A 83 3.20 0.53 18.79
CA LYS A 83 3.02 -0.57 17.82
C LYS A 83 2.71 0.00 16.45
N TYR A 84 3.23 -0.65 15.41
CA TYR A 84 2.99 -0.25 14.03
C TYR A 84 2.36 -1.39 13.23
N LEU A 85 1.29 -1.07 12.51
CA LEU A 85 0.77 -1.89 11.42
C LEU A 85 1.49 -1.49 10.14
N VAL A 86 2.06 -2.45 9.45
CA VAL A 86 2.92 -2.20 8.30
C VAL A 86 2.38 -2.89 7.06
N GLY A 87 1.96 -2.09 6.07
CA GLY A 87 1.73 -2.57 4.72
C GLY A 87 3.02 -2.48 3.92
N ILE A 88 3.44 -3.60 3.32
CA ILE A 88 4.67 -3.66 2.53
C ILE A 88 4.29 -3.56 1.06
N LYS A 89 4.88 -2.62 0.33
CA LYS A 89 4.61 -2.37 -1.09
C LYS A 89 5.91 -2.25 -1.87
N SER A 90 5.86 -2.61 -3.15
CA SER A 90 6.98 -2.42 -4.06
C SER A 90 6.50 -1.80 -5.36
N PHE A 91 7.09 -0.68 -5.72
CA PHE A 91 6.79 0.05 -6.96
C PHE A 91 8.11 0.49 -7.59
N GLY A 92 8.21 0.49 -8.90
CA GLY A 92 9.35 1.12 -9.58
C GLY A 92 9.45 2.61 -9.22
N ILE A 93 10.66 3.12 -9.03
CA ILE A 93 10.89 4.49 -8.55
C ILE A 93 10.19 5.57 -9.40
N ASN A 94 9.93 5.29 -10.69
CA ASN A 94 9.29 6.20 -11.64
C ASN A 94 7.88 5.73 -12.07
N SER A 95 7.23 4.86 -11.30
CA SER A 95 5.99 4.20 -11.72
C SER A 95 4.72 5.06 -11.60
N GLY A 96 4.82 6.33 -11.22
CA GLY A 96 3.63 7.19 -11.03
C GLY A 96 2.71 6.72 -9.90
N ASP A 97 1.43 7.03 -10.02
CA ASP A 97 0.42 6.69 -9.01
C ASP A 97 0.21 5.18 -8.91
N GLN A 98 0.19 4.67 -7.67
CA GLN A 98 0.09 3.25 -7.39
C GLN A 98 -1.12 2.90 -6.53
N LYS A 99 -1.73 1.78 -6.86
CA LYS A 99 -2.89 1.27 -6.14
C LYS A 99 -2.48 0.62 -4.81
N ILE A 100 -2.82 1.27 -3.71
CA ILE A 100 -2.47 0.81 -2.36
C ILE A 100 -3.52 -0.16 -1.79
N ALA A 101 -4.80 0.06 -2.04
CA ALA A 101 -5.89 -0.73 -1.49
C ALA A 101 -6.95 -1.07 -2.53
N GLN A 102 -7.63 -2.19 -2.34
CA GLN A 102 -8.77 -2.63 -3.14
C GLN A 102 -9.94 -2.99 -2.23
N PHE A 103 -11.14 -2.59 -2.65
CA PHE A 103 -12.39 -2.88 -1.94
C PHE A 103 -13.31 -3.78 -2.79
N LYS A 104 -12.77 -4.91 -3.28
CA LYS A 104 -13.48 -5.80 -4.22
C LYS A 104 -14.81 -6.30 -3.68
N LYS A 105 -14.91 -6.60 -2.38
CA LYS A 105 -16.15 -7.09 -1.75
C LYS A 105 -17.23 -6.02 -1.68
N ASP A 106 -16.81 -4.76 -1.53
CA ASP A 106 -17.71 -3.63 -1.36
C ASP A 106 -18.08 -2.98 -2.69
N SER A 107 -17.33 -3.27 -3.77
CA SER A 107 -17.54 -2.68 -5.10
C SER A 107 -18.92 -2.95 -5.68
N GLN A 108 -19.57 -4.05 -5.29
CA GLN A 108 -20.92 -4.37 -5.72
C GLN A 108 -21.96 -3.35 -5.22
N SER A 109 -21.73 -2.74 -4.05
CA SER A 109 -22.62 -1.72 -3.48
C SER A 109 -22.54 -0.36 -4.21
N TRP A 110 -21.61 -0.18 -5.14
CA TRP A 110 -21.39 1.06 -5.90
C TRP A 110 -21.61 0.86 -7.40
N THR A 111 -22.04 -0.34 -7.82
CA THR A 111 -22.22 -0.68 -9.24
C THR A 111 -23.17 0.29 -9.93
N ASP A 112 -24.29 0.62 -9.31
CA ASP A 112 -25.28 1.55 -9.86
C ASP A 112 -24.69 2.95 -9.99
N LEU A 113 -24.00 3.42 -8.94
CA LEU A 113 -23.32 4.72 -8.94
C LEU A 113 -22.25 4.83 -10.03
N LEU A 114 -21.46 3.77 -10.22
CA LEU A 114 -20.48 3.71 -11.31
C LEU A 114 -21.15 3.64 -12.68
N GLY A 115 -22.29 2.95 -12.77
CA GLY A 115 -23.11 2.91 -13.98
C GLY A 115 -23.63 4.30 -14.36
N ASP A 116 -24.15 5.05 -13.41
CA ASP A 116 -24.62 6.43 -13.63
C ASP A 116 -23.48 7.35 -14.05
N ILE A 117 -22.31 7.27 -13.39
CA ILE A 117 -21.12 8.05 -13.76
C ILE A 117 -20.73 7.77 -15.21
N LYS A 118 -20.68 6.51 -15.59
CA LYS A 118 -20.33 6.08 -16.94
C LYS A 118 -21.37 6.59 -17.97
N PHE A 119 -22.64 6.43 -17.67
CA PHE A 119 -23.73 6.90 -18.52
C PHE A 119 -23.61 8.39 -18.81
N HIS A 120 -23.45 9.22 -17.79
CA HIS A 120 -23.28 10.67 -17.97
C HIS A 120 -22.00 11.03 -18.73
N ALA A 121 -20.92 10.27 -18.53
CA ALA A 121 -19.68 10.46 -19.31
C ALA A 121 -19.88 10.15 -20.82
N GLU A 122 -20.74 9.18 -21.16
CA GLU A 122 -21.00 8.79 -22.55
C GLU A 122 -21.95 9.74 -23.28
N ILE A 123 -22.89 10.38 -22.59
CA ILE A 123 -23.88 11.26 -23.21
C ILE A 123 -23.52 12.75 -23.20
N SER A 124 -22.53 13.15 -22.41
CA SER A 124 -22.10 14.54 -22.28
C SER A 124 -21.35 14.99 -23.52
N ALA A 125 -21.42 16.29 -23.81
CA ALA A 125 -20.79 16.88 -25.01
C ALA A 125 -19.23 16.78 -24.96
N ASP A 126 -18.66 16.89 -23.78
CA ASP A 126 -17.22 16.80 -23.52
C ASP A 126 -16.95 16.39 -22.06
N LYS A 127 -15.67 16.26 -21.72
CA LYS A 127 -15.24 15.86 -20.39
C LYS A 127 -15.68 16.86 -19.31
N GLU A 128 -15.57 18.14 -19.54
CA GLU A 128 -15.92 19.19 -18.56
C GLU A 128 -17.44 19.13 -18.21
N ALA A 129 -18.29 18.97 -19.22
CA ALA A 129 -19.72 18.79 -19.01
C ALA A 129 -20.02 17.50 -18.24
N ALA A 130 -19.34 16.39 -18.56
CA ALA A 130 -19.46 15.13 -17.86
C ALA A 130 -19.05 15.23 -16.38
N ASP A 131 -17.92 15.86 -16.09
CA ASP A 131 -17.39 16.03 -14.75
C ASP A 131 -18.31 16.91 -13.89
N LYS A 132 -18.86 17.97 -14.45
CA LYS A 132 -19.82 18.83 -13.79
C LYS A 132 -21.11 18.08 -13.43
N GLU A 133 -21.64 17.29 -14.36
CA GLU A 133 -22.85 16.49 -14.15
C GLU A 133 -22.62 15.36 -13.13
N ASN A 134 -21.42 14.78 -13.12
CA ASN A 134 -21.04 13.70 -12.23
C ASN A 134 -20.49 14.14 -10.87
N TYR A 135 -20.29 15.43 -10.63
CA TYR A 135 -19.58 15.91 -9.43
C TYR A 135 -20.16 15.37 -8.12
N GLN A 136 -21.47 15.38 -7.96
CA GLN A 136 -22.14 14.84 -6.76
C GLN A 136 -21.94 13.32 -6.62
N ARG A 137 -21.90 12.60 -7.73
CA ARG A 137 -21.66 11.15 -7.76
C ARG A 137 -20.22 10.82 -7.42
N TYR A 138 -19.28 11.63 -7.88
CA TYR A 138 -17.86 11.52 -7.48
C TYR A 138 -17.70 11.77 -5.99
N GLU A 139 -18.38 12.78 -5.45
CA GLU A 139 -18.34 13.07 -4.02
C GLU A 139 -18.93 11.90 -3.19
N GLU A 140 -20.06 11.35 -3.59
CA GLU A 140 -20.67 10.19 -2.93
C GLU A 140 -19.73 8.98 -2.97
N LEU A 141 -19.13 8.67 -4.13
CA LEU A 141 -18.19 7.57 -4.29
C LEU A 141 -16.94 7.77 -3.41
N ALA A 142 -16.38 8.97 -3.41
CA ALA A 142 -15.21 9.30 -2.60
C ALA A 142 -15.50 9.15 -1.10
N ARG A 143 -16.66 9.60 -0.62
CA ARG A 143 -17.10 9.41 0.77
C ARG A 143 -17.26 7.94 1.13
N LYS A 144 -17.85 7.12 0.26
CA LYS A 144 -17.97 5.68 0.47
C LYS A 144 -16.60 5.00 0.58
N ILE A 145 -15.67 5.31 -0.33
CA ILE A 145 -14.31 4.78 -0.32
C ILE A 145 -13.56 5.22 0.94
N ALA A 146 -13.62 6.50 1.29
CA ALA A 146 -12.97 7.05 2.48
C ALA A 146 -13.50 6.40 3.76
N THR A 147 -14.81 6.21 3.87
CA THR A 147 -15.44 5.54 5.02
C THR A 147 -14.94 4.11 5.17
N LEU A 148 -14.96 3.32 4.10
CA LEU A 148 -14.46 1.93 4.13
C LEU A 148 -12.97 1.86 4.47
N ARG A 149 -12.18 2.78 3.92
CA ARG A 149 -10.76 2.89 4.22
C ARG A 149 -10.53 3.15 5.70
N ASN A 150 -11.24 4.12 6.27
CA ASN A 150 -11.11 4.49 7.67
C ASN A 150 -11.54 3.34 8.59
N GLN A 151 -12.68 2.70 8.31
CA GLN A 151 -13.15 1.53 9.06
C GLN A 151 -12.13 0.40 9.04
N ARG A 152 -11.49 0.14 7.89
CA ARG A 152 -10.46 -0.89 7.77
C ARG A 152 -9.22 -0.56 8.61
N ILE A 153 -8.78 0.70 8.63
CA ILE A 153 -7.66 1.15 9.47
C ILE A 153 -7.99 0.92 10.94
N GLU A 154 -9.14 1.41 11.39
CA GLU A 154 -9.54 1.32 12.80
C GLU A 154 -9.77 -0.12 13.25
N SER A 155 -10.42 -0.94 12.43
CA SER A 155 -10.60 -2.36 12.71
C SER A 155 -9.26 -3.10 12.86
N SER A 156 -8.30 -2.84 11.96
CA SER A 156 -6.97 -3.45 12.04
C SER A 156 -6.19 -2.98 13.26
N LYS A 157 -6.27 -1.68 13.59
CA LYS A 157 -5.65 -1.14 14.82
C LYS A 157 -6.25 -1.77 16.08
N ALA A 158 -7.57 -1.93 16.13
CA ALA A 158 -8.25 -2.55 17.25
C ALA A 158 -7.84 -4.02 17.45
N GLN A 159 -7.66 -4.78 16.37
CA GLN A 159 -7.17 -6.16 16.43
C GLN A 159 -5.77 -6.26 17.04
N ILE A 160 -4.86 -5.39 16.61
CA ILE A 160 -3.47 -5.38 17.10
C ILE A 160 -3.40 -4.84 18.54
N LYS A 161 -4.23 -3.86 18.88
CA LYS A 161 -4.32 -3.35 20.24
C LYS A 161 -4.74 -4.45 21.20
N GLY A 162 -5.75 -5.25 20.80
CA GLY A 162 -6.26 -6.37 21.58
C GLY A 162 -6.62 -5.94 23.01
N PHE A 163 -6.10 -6.66 24.01
CA PHE A 163 -6.26 -6.35 25.43
C PHE A 163 -5.18 -5.43 26.00
N SER A 164 -4.39 -4.77 25.16
CA SER A 164 -3.38 -3.82 25.62
C SER A 164 -4.05 -2.60 26.27
N SER A 165 -3.30 -1.92 27.15
CA SER A 165 -3.78 -0.71 27.82
C SER A 165 -4.16 0.39 26.83
N ASP A 166 -5.02 1.33 27.25
CA ASP A 166 -5.43 2.47 26.42
C ASP A 166 -4.28 3.40 26.03
N SER A 167 -3.16 3.33 26.76
CA SER A 167 -1.94 4.08 26.47
C SER A 167 -1.15 3.60 25.26
N VAL A 168 -1.45 2.40 24.72
CA VAL A 168 -0.74 1.86 23.56
C VAL A 168 -1.18 2.59 22.30
N ASN A 169 -0.24 3.29 21.66
CA ASN A 169 -0.45 3.91 20.35
C ASN A 169 -0.21 2.90 19.24
N VAL A 170 -1.21 2.68 18.39
CA VAL A 170 -1.12 1.85 17.20
C VAL A 170 -1.23 2.72 15.96
N GLU A 171 -0.16 2.82 15.21
CA GLU A 171 -0.10 3.58 13.97
C GLU A 171 -0.05 2.65 12.76
N ALA A 172 -0.60 3.11 11.63
CA ALA A 172 -0.54 2.40 10.37
C ALA A 172 0.43 3.12 9.42
N VAL A 173 1.33 2.34 8.80
CA VAL A 173 2.33 2.86 7.87
C VAL A 173 2.44 1.96 6.64
N TYR A 174 2.82 2.53 5.50
CA TYR A 174 3.31 1.77 4.36
C TYR A 174 4.82 1.87 4.29
N HIS A 175 5.45 0.72 4.23
CA HIS A 175 6.86 0.53 3.96
C HIS A 175 7.01 0.18 2.48
N VAL A 176 7.71 1.04 1.73
CA VAL A 176 7.75 0.99 0.27
C VAL A 176 9.16 0.70 -0.19
N LEU A 177 9.31 -0.36 -1.00
CA LEU A 177 10.55 -0.64 -1.72
C LEU A 177 10.42 -0.13 -3.16
N MET A 178 11.39 0.65 -3.58
CA MET A 178 11.41 1.30 -4.90
C MET A 178 12.66 0.89 -5.67
N PRO A 179 12.61 -0.22 -6.43
CA PRO A 179 13.70 -0.61 -7.30
C PRO A 179 13.85 0.35 -8.49
N THR A 180 15.10 0.49 -8.96
CA THR A 180 15.40 1.25 -10.19
C THR A 180 14.88 0.55 -11.43
N PRO A 181 14.66 1.28 -12.55
CA PRO A 181 14.31 0.68 -13.83
C PRO A 181 15.37 -0.30 -14.33
N LYS A 182 14.94 -1.26 -15.15
CA LYS A 182 15.83 -2.21 -15.81
C LYS A 182 16.79 -1.45 -16.75
N GLY A 183 18.07 -1.81 -16.68
CA GLY A 183 19.13 -1.17 -17.46
C GLY A 183 19.90 -0.07 -16.72
N GLU A 184 19.40 0.41 -15.59
CA GLU A 184 20.12 1.27 -14.67
C GLU A 184 20.99 0.49 -13.68
N ASN A 185 21.88 1.19 -12.95
CA ASN A 185 22.62 0.59 -11.85
C ASN A 185 21.64 0.09 -10.77
N PRO A 186 21.55 -1.22 -10.51
CA PRO A 186 20.55 -1.79 -9.64
C PRO A 186 20.60 -1.23 -8.21
N LYS A 187 19.52 -0.60 -7.77
CA LYS A 187 19.35 -0.07 -6.42
C LYS A 187 17.92 -0.32 -5.95
N ILE A 188 17.73 -0.45 -4.65
CA ILE A 188 16.42 -0.45 -4.01
C ILE A 188 16.42 0.70 -3.00
N PHE A 189 15.55 1.66 -3.22
CA PHE A 189 15.28 2.71 -2.24
C PHE A 189 14.19 2.24 -1.29
N VAL A 190 14.27 2.68 -0.05
CA VAL A 190 13.26 2.38 0.97
C VAL A 190 12.62 3.68 1.40
N GLY A 191 11.30 3.72 1.34
CA GLY A 191 10.50 4.83 1.81
C GLY A 191 9.47 4.39 2.84
N GLU A 192 8.92 5.36 3.55
CA GLU A 192 7.83 5.12 4.50
C GLU A 192 6.83 6.27 4.42
N THR A 193 5.55 5.96 4.50
CA THR A 193 4.49 6.95 4.62
C THR A 193 3.46 6.51 5.67
N SER A 194 2.99 7.46 6.47
CA SER A 194 1.89 7.21 7.40
C SER A 194 0.58 6.99 6.64
N TYR A 195 -0.20 6.01 7.08
CA TYR A 195 -1.52 5.74 6.53
C TYR A 195 -2.59 6.26 7.47
N LEU A 196 -2.83 7.56 7.38
CA LEU A 196 -3.79 8.26 8.22
C LEU A 196 -5.22 8.07 7.70
N PRO A 197 -6.24 8.10 8.58
CA PRO A 197 -7.62 8.23 8.17
C PRO A 197 -7.85 9.47 7.30
N VAL A 198 -8.77 9.36 6.35
CA VAL A 198 -9.20 10.49 5.52
C VAL A 198 -10.18 11.34 6.33
N ASP A 199 -10.02 12.66 6.30
CA ASP A 199 -11.01 13.61 6.80
C ASP A 199 -12.20 13.68 5.82
N ILE A 200 -13.28 12.94 6.13
CA ILE A 200 -14.44 12.80 5.26
C ILE A 200 -15.22 14.10 5.13
N ASP A 201 -15.22 14.93 6.18
CA ASP A 201 -16.01 16.16 6.20
C ASP A 201 -15.37 17.26 5.34
N ASN A 202 -14.04 17.19 5.14
CA ASN A 202 -13.26 18.14 4.35
C ASN A 202 -12.72 17.51 3.04
N LEU A 203 -13.41 16.50 2.48
CA LEU A 203 -13.04 15.93 1.19
C LEU A 203 -13.16 16.97 0.07
N VAL A 204 -12.10 17.10 -0.73
CA VAL A 204 -12.07 17.88 -1.96
C VAL A 204 -11.93 16.93 -3.13
N ILE A 205 -12.78 17.07 -4.14
CA ILE A 205 -12.72 16.30 -5.38
C ILE A 205 -12.12 17.21 -6.46
N GLU A 206 -10.98 16.80 -6.98
CA GLU A 206 -10.33 17.44 -8.13
C GLU A 206 -10.57 16.59 -9.36
N GLY A 207 -11.06 17.19 -10.43
CA GLY A 207 -11.39 16.54 -11.69
C GLY A 207 -10.26 16.62 -12.71
#